data_1591ea6f612b71590d28c0e5d6fb3c7b
#
_entry.id   1591ea6f612b71590d28c0e5d6fb3c7b
#
_cell.length_a   1.000
_cell.length_b   1.000
_cell.length_c   1.000
_cell.angle_alpha   90.00
_cell.angle_beta   90.00
_cell.angle_gamma   90.00
#
_symmetry.space_group_name_H-M   'P 1'
#
loop_
_entity.id
_entity.type
_entity.pdbx_description
1 polymer ?
#
loop_
_entity_poly.entity_id
_entity_poly.type
_entity_poly.pdbx_seq_one_letter_code
_entity_poly.pdbx_strand_id
1 'polypeptide(L)'
;MGVFAAMGALAVVSGSTPAAAEFQIGVYGGISESFDSDVTLVQPGTNLTLYDVPWDGKSFISPPYWGARGIYWFDSSPSWGVMVDYNHAKIYSDLGATVKVSGTRDGVPLNGKDRVDNTFDILEFTDGLNEIYLGGTYRWQHERWTPYAGFGVGLSFPHVEIRRTGSTVKTFEYQITGVAVEGLVGLEYRITPRVSAFGDYKLSFSSNDADVKGGGTLETDVWTNHFIFGLSYRFGGSSYEAASDYK
;
A
#
# COMPACT_ATOMS: atom_id res chain seq x y z
N MET A 1 8.27 3.18 24.76
CA MET A 1 7.13 4.11 24.86
C MET A 1 7.60 5.47 24.35
N GLY A 2 7.20 5.88 23.20
CA GLY A 2 7.55 7.17 22.59
C GLY A 2 7.01 7.24 21.18
N VAL A 3 5.76 7.68 21.05
CA VAL A 3 5.11 7.96 19.76
C VAL A 3 5.70 9.28 19.26
N PHE A 4 6.51 9.24 18.19
CA PHE A 4 6.90 10.44 17.47
C PHE A 4 5.82 10.81 16.47
N ALA A 5 4.94 11.73 16.87
CA ALA A 5 4.08 12.45 15.94
C ALA A 5 4.92 13.53 15.25
N ALA A 6 5.45 13.23 14.07
CA ALA A 6 6.05 14.25 13.20
C ALA A 6 4.94 14.90 12.37
N MET A 7 4.27 15.90 12.94
CA MET A 7 3.48 16.85 12.18
C MET A 7 4.44 17.84 11.51
N GLY A 8 4.78 17.59 10.24
CA GLY A 8 5.49 18.55 9.39
C GLY A 8 4.59 19.74 9.08
N ALA A 9 4.94 20.92 9.57
CA ALA A 9 4.27 22.16 9.21
C ALA A 9 4.56 22.48 7.73
N LEU A 10 3.53 22.39 6.87
CA LEU A 10 3.57 22.93 5.51
C LEU A 10 3.53 24.46 5.61
N ALA A 11 4.64 25.13 5.31
CA ALA A 11 4.68 26.58 5.16
C ALA A 11 3.89 26.97 3.91
N VAL A 12 2.78 27.66 4.10
CA VAL A 12 2.01 28.28 3.01
C VAL A 12 2.74 29.54 2.56
N VAL A 13 3.42 29.47 1.42
CA VAL A 13 3.96 30.64 0.74
C VAL A 13 2.84 31.25 -0.12
N SER A 14 2.28 32.36 0.34
CA SER A 14 1.31 33.17 -0.41
C SER A 14 2.08 34.13 -1.32
N GLY A 15 2.22 33.77 -2.59
CA GLY A 15 2.79 34.62 -3.64
C GLY A 15 1.81 34.74 -4.81
N SER A 16 1.68 35.95 -5.37
CA SER A 16 0.77 36.36 -6.44
C SER A 16 0.85 35.53 -7.71
N THR A 17 -0.30 35.20 -8.26
CA THR A 17 -0.57 34.24 -9.32
C THR A 17 -0.20 34.68 -10.74
N PRO A 18 0.51 33.82 -11.49
CA PRO A 18 0.06 33.38 -12.81
C PRO A 18 -0.66 32.03 -12.72
N ALA A 19 -1.25 31.52 -13.79
CA ALA A 19 -2.05 30.31 -13.81
C ALA A 19 -1.52 29.27 -12.81
N ALA A 20 -2.20 29.13 -11.67
CA ALA A 20 -1.59 28.52 -10.50
C ALA A 20 -1.67 27.00 -10.64
N ALA A 21 -0.52 26.34 -10.48
CA ALA A 21 -0.40 24.93 -10.27
C ALA A 21 -1.48 24.45 -9.28
N GLU A 22 -2.18 23.40 -9.62
CA GLU A 22 -3.21 22.79 -8.76
C GLU A 22 -2.55 21.73 -7.90
N PHE A 23 -2.66 21.89 -6.59
CA PHE A 23 -2.28 20.86 -5.65
C PHE A 23 -3.53 20.20 -5.05
N GLN A 24 -3.57 18.89 -5.08
CA GLN A 24 -4.69 18.09 -4.59
C GLN A 24 -4.23 17.13 -3.51
N ILE A 25 -4.94 17.11 -2.38
CA ILE A 25 -4.73 16.13 -1.31
C ILE A 25 -5.98 15.28 -1.20
N GLY A 26 -5.82 13.97 -1.16
CA GLY A 26 -6.87 12.99 -0.93
C GLY A 26 -6.59 12.12 0.28
N VAL A 27 -7.64 11.70 0.96
CA VAL A 27 -7.61 10.64 1.96
C VAL A 27 -8.64 9.59 1.60
N TYR A 28 -8.33 8.33 1.86
CA TYR A 28 -9.17 7.24 1.44
C TYR A 28 -9.16 6.06 2.40
N GLY A 29 -10.17 5.24 2.30
CA GLY A 29 -10.27 3.89 2.84
C GLY A 29 -10.75 2.94 1.77
N GLY A 30 -11.00 1.69 2.14
CA GLY A 30 -11.47 0.71 1.17
C GLY A 30 -11.26 -0.72 1.62
N ILE A 31 -11.06 -1.57 0.63
CA ILE A 31 -10.80 -2.99 0.81
C ILE A 31 -9.53 -3.35 0.04
N SER A 32 -8.65 -4.14 0.68
CA SER A 32 -7.48 -4.73 0.03
C SER A 32 -7.50 -6.23 0.20
N GLU A 33 -7.13 -6.94 -0.87
CA GLU A 33 -6.97 -8.39 -0.88
C GLU A 33 -5.72 -8.76 -1.66
N SER A 34 -4.88 -9.57 -1.05
CA SER A 34 -3.62 -10.02 -1.66
C SER A 34 -3.79 -11.39 -2.29
N PHE A 35 -3.07 -11.61 -3.37
CA PHE A 35 -2.96 -12.93 -3.97
C PHE A 35 -2.09 -13.83 -3.11
N ASP A 36 -2.28 -15.13 -3.25
CA ASP A 36 -1.39 -16.12 -2.67
C ASP A 36 0.03 -15.89 -3.16
N SER A 37 1.02 -16.09 -2.28
CA SER A 37 2.41 -15.88 -2.64
C SER A 37 3.34 -16.88 -1.97
N ASP A 38 4.52 -17.07 -2.57
CA ASP A 38 5.56 -17.90 -1.99
C ASP A 38 6.19 -17.19 -0.79
N VAL A 39 6.48 -17.96 0.25
CA VAL A 39 7.16 -17.50 1.45
C VAL A 39 8.41 -18.36 1.66
N THR A 40 9.58 -17.72 1.62
CA THR A 40 10.85 -18.40 1.88
C THR A 40 11.43 -17.95 3.22
N LEU A 41 11.65 -18.88 4.12
CA LEU A 41 12.28 -18.65 5.41
C LEU A 41 13.70 -19.21 5.40
N VAL A 42 14.68 -18.35 5.65
CA VAL A 42 16.07 -18.72 5.82
C VAL A 42 16.52 -18.40 7.24
N GLN A 43 16.86 -19.43 8.01
CA GLN A 43 17.39 -19.33 9.39
C GLN A 43 18.39 -20.45 9.64
N PRO A 44 19.18 -20.41 10.74
CA PRO A 44 20.06 -21.53 11.08
C PRO A 44 19.31 -22.86 11.12
N GLY A 45 19.75 -23.81 10.27
CA GLY A 45 19.09 -25.11 10.11
C GLY A 45 17.81 -25.14 9.27
N THR A 46 17.35 -23.98 8.79
CA THR A 46 16.12 -23.88 7.99
C THR A 46 16.38 -23.09 6.71
N ASN A 47 16.01 -23.66 5.59
CA ASN A 47 15.88 -23.00 4.30
C ASN A 47 14.68 -23.64 3.60
N LEU A 48 13.51 -23.04 3.82
CA LEU A 48 12.23 -23.63 3.47
C LEU A 48 11.38 -22.64 2.68
N THR A 49 10.90 -23.08 1.54
CA THR A 49 9.89 -22.34 0.77
C THR A 49 8.52 -23.02 0.94
N LEU A 50 7.54 -22.21 1.35
CA LEU A 50 6.12 -22.53 1.33
C LEU A 50 5.54 -21.86 0.08
N TYR A 51 4.93 -22.63 -0.82
CA TYR A 51 4.41 -22.14 -2.10
C TYR A 51 2.93 -21.78 -1.98
N ASP A 52 2.52 -20.70 -2.62
CA ASP A 52 1.13 -20.25 -2.70
C ASP A 52 0.47 -20.13 -1.31
N VAL A 53 1.12 -19.45 -0.36
CA VAL A 53 0.55 -19.17 0.97
C VAL A 53 -0.61 -18.20 0.80
N PRO A 54 -1.83 -18.55 1.27
CA PRO A 54 -2.98 -17.66 1.18
C PRO A 54 -2.89 -16.50 2.19
N TRP A 55 -3.34 -15.32 1.75
CA TRP A 55 -3.38 -14.10 2.56
C TRP A 55 -4.81 -13.56 2.67
N ASP A 56 -5.14 -12.97 3.83
CA ASP A 56 -6.42 -12.34 4.15
C ASP A 56 -6.18 -10.86 4.50
N GLY A 57 -6.82 -9.95 3.77
CA GLY A 57 -6.57 -8.51 3.85
C GLY A 57 -7.08 -7.81 5.11
N LYS A 58 -8.00 -8.40 5.88
CA LYS A 58 -8.55 -7.87 7.16
C LYS A 58 -8.82 -6.36 7.17
N SER A 59 -9.30 -5.79 6.08
CA SER A 59 -9.38 -4.35 5.82
C SER A 59 -10.17 -3.53 6.83
N PHE A 60 -11.07 -4.15 7.60
CA PHE A 60 -11.92 -3.49 8.60
C PHE A 60 -11.48 -3.74 10.06
N ILE A 61 -10.43 -4.54 10.28
CA ILE A 61 -9.86 -4.73 11.62
C ILE A 61 -8.96 -3.55 11.96
N SER A 62 -9.09 -3.00 13.18
CA SER A 62 -8.33 -1.84 13.64
C SER A 62 -6.81 -2.10 13.71
N PRO A 63 -5.96 -1.18 13.22
CA PRO A 63 -6.30 -0.04 12.37
C PRO A 63 -6.82 -0.50 11.01
N PRO A 64 -7.90 0.11 10.47
CA PRO A 64 -8.48 -0.31 9.20
C PRO A 64 -7.56 0.04 8.01
N TYR A 65 -7.88 -0.46 6.82
CA TYR A 65 -7.23 -0.02 5.59
C TYR A 65 -7.48 1.48 5.35
N TRP A 66 -6.43 2.23 5.12
CA TRP A 66 -6.49 3.66 4.79
C TRP A 66 -5.30 4.09 3.96
N GLY A 67 -5.40 5.27 3.36
CA GLY A 67 -4.28 5.88 2.66
C GLY A 67 -4.47 7.37 2.45
N ALA A 68 -3.42 8.00 1.95
CA ALA A 68 -3.40 9.41 1.62
C ALA A 68 -2.61 9.64 0.33
N ARG A 69 -3.10 10.58 -0.48
CA ARG A 69 -2.52 10.92 -1.78
C ARG A 69 -2.35 12.41 -1.93
N GLY A 70 -1.18 12.84 -2.42
CA GLY A 70 -0.91 14.19 -2.87
C GLY A 70 -0.64 14.19 -4.37
N ILE A 71 -1.27 15.11 -5.12
CA ILE A 71 -1.03 15.27 -6.55
C ILE A 71 -0.73 16.73 -6.86
N TYR A 72 0.36 16.95 -7.60
CA TYR A 72 0.68 18.23 -8.18
C TYR A 72 0.38 18.18 -9.68
N TRP A 73 -0.63 18.95 -10.13
CA TRP A 73 -1.02 19.06 -11.53
C TRP A 73 -0.26 20.19 -12.20
N PHE A 74 0.32 19.94 -13.38
CA PHE A 74 1.16 20.90 -14.06
C PHE A 74 0.32 22.00 -14.74
N ASP A 75 0.75 23.27 -14.60
CA ASP A 75 0.11 24.41 -15.25
C ASP A 75 0.14 24.32 -16.77
N SER A 76 1.30 23.94 -17.31
CA SER A 76 1.52 23.84 -18.76
C SER A 76 0.78 22.64 -19.38
N SER A 77 0.35 21.69 -18.57
CA SER A 77 -0.32 20.48 -19.02
C SER A 77 -1.23 19.93 -17.92
N PRO A 78 -2.38 20.57 -17.67
CA PRO A 78 -3.20 20.30 -16.49
C PRO A 78 -3.86 18.92 -16.44
N SER A 79 -3.68 18.11 -17.49
CA SER A 79 -4.05 16.68 -17.48
C SER A 79 -2.98 15.78 -16.88
N TRP A 80 -1.73 16.26 -16.76
CA TRP A 80 -0.63 15.50 -16.20
C TRP A 80 -0.29 15.99 -14.79
N GLY A 81 0.07 15.08 -13.91
CA GLY A 81 0.50 15.41 -12.56
C GLY A 81 1.55 14.44 -12.02
N VAL A 82 2.27 14.89 -11.01
CA VAL A 82 3.11 14.05 -10.16
C VAL A 82 2.31 13.68 -8.93
N MET A 83 2.38 12.41 -8.55
CA MET A 83 1.62 11.83 -7.46
C MET A 83 2.56 11.23 -6.42
N VAL A 84 2.26 11.48 -5.14
CA VAL A 84 2.75 10.70 -4.01
C VAL A 84 1.55 9.99 -3.42
N ASP A 85 1.62 8.67 -3.29
CA ASP A 85 0.57 7.86 -2.68
C ASP A 85 1.14 7.05 -1.52
N TYR A 86 0.40 6.92 -0.43
CA TYR A 86 0.70 6.10 0.72
C TYR A 86 -0.50 5.24 1.07
N ASN A 87 -0.29 3.95 1.29
CA ASN A 87 -1.32 3.08 1.85
C ASN A 87 -0.84 2.27 3.04
N HIS A 88 -1.79 1.99 3.90
CA HIS A 88 -1.70 1.10 5.04
C HIS A 88 -2.68 -0.05 4.80
N ALA A 89 -2.17 -1.18 4.32
CA ALA A 89 -2.92 -2.42 4.17
C ALA A 89 -2.54 -3.38 5.30
N LYS A 90 -3.30 -4.46 5.45
CA LYS A 90 -2.97 -5.55 6.36
C LYS A 90 -3.03 -6.86 5.61
N ILE A 91 -2.10 -7.75 5.89
CA ILE A 91 -2.17 -9.12 5.40
C ILE A 91 -1.82 -10.12 6.51
N TYR A 92 -2.64 -11.14 6.60
CA TYR A 92 -2.53 -12.26 7.54
C TYR A 92 -2.44 -13.54 6.75
N SER A 93 -1.45 -14.38 6.99
CA SER A 93 -1.45 -15.70 6.37
C SER A 93 -2.55 -16.59 6.95
N ASP A 94 -3.15 -17.44 6.11
CA ASP A 94 -3.98 -18.54 6.58
C ASP A 94 -3.07 -19.64 7.16
N LEU A 95 -2.82 -19.59 8.46
CA LEU A 95 -2.01 -20.58 9.15
C LEU A 95 -2.58 -21.99 9.05
N GLY A 96 -3.90 -22.13 8.85
CA GLY A 96 -4.58 -23.43 8.67
C GLY A 96 -4.40 -24.05 7.30
N ALA A 97 -3.96 -23.28 6.32
CA ALA A 97 -3.79 -23.75 4.95
C ALA A 97 -2.75 -24.86 4.85
N THR A 98 -3.00 -25.78 3.92
CA THR A 98 -2.04 -26.81 3.54
C THR A 98 -1.46 -26.43 2.18
N VAL A 99 -0.17 -26.15 2.15
CA VAL A 99 0.56 -25.65 0.98
C VAL A 99 1.64 -26.66 0.54
N LYS A 100 2.17 -26.48 -0.68
CA LYS A 100 3.35 -27.21 -1.09
C LYS A 100 4.56 -26.61 -0.39
N VAL A 101 5.48 -27.46 0.08
CA VAL A 101 6.73 -27.02 0.69
C VAL A 101 7.92 -27.72 0.05
N SER A 102 9.07 -27.05 0.02
CA SER A 102 10.35 -27.68 -0.33
C SER A 102 11.50 -27.01 0.41
N GLY A 103 12.49 -27.81 0.81
CA GLY A 103 13.68 -27.32 1.50
C GLY A 103 14.00 -28.10 2.75
N THR A 104 14.41 -27.38 3.80
CA THR A 104 14.83 -27.95 5.08
C THR A 104 14.24 -27.14 6.23
N ARG A 105 13.65 -27.79 7.22
CA ARG A 105 13.20 -27.19 8.48
C ARG A 105 13.91 -27.88 9.65
N ASP A 106 14.68 -27.11 10.45
CA ASP A 106 15.43 -27.60 11.60
C ASP A 106 16.35 -28.80 11.28
N GLY A 107 17.03 -28.74 10.13
CA GLY A 107 17.90 -29.79 9.64
C GLY A 107 17.20 -30.97 8.98
N VAL A 108 15.86 -31.00 8.96
CA VAL A 108 15.05 -32.07 8.37
C VAL A 108 14.60 -31.68 6.96
N PRO A 109 14.97 -32.44 5.91
CA PRO A 109 14.48 -32.21 4.56
C PRO A 109 12.94 -32.37 4.48
N LEU A 110 12.29 -31.43 3.80
CA LEU A 110 10.86 -31.42 3.55
C LEU A 110 10.60 -31.25 2.04
N ASN A 111 9.71 -32.07 1.49
CA ASN A 111 9.25 -31.94 0.13
C ASN A 111 7.85 -32.56 0.02
N GLY A 112 6.88 -31.79 -0.37
CA GLY A 112 5.49 -32.26 -0.48
C GLY A 112 4.49 -31.24 0.04
N LYS A 113 3.47 -31.68 0.78
CA LYS A 113 2.45 -30.83 1.38
C LYS A 113 2.67 -30.74 2.89
N ASP A 114 2.55 -29.53 3.42
CA ASP A 114 2.61 -29.28 4.87
C ASP A 114 1.68 -28.12 5.24
N ARG A 115 1.30 -28.02 6.51
CA ARG A 115 0.48 -26.91 6.99
C ARG A 115 1.38 -25.72 7.32
N VAL A 116 0.88 -24.51 7.10
CA VAL A 116 1.60 -23.26 7.42
C VAL A 116 1.89 -23.19 8.92
N ASP A 117 0.95 -23.61 9.78
CA ASP A 117 1.10 -23.62 11.24
C ASP A 117 2.15 -24.63 11.78
N ASN A 118 2.64 -25.55 10.96
CA ASN A 118 3.80 -26.36 11.31
C ASN A 118 5.13 -25.57 11.26
N THR A 119 5.13 -24.40 10.60
CA THR A 119 6.29 -23.53 10.48
C THR A 119 6.13 -22.23 11.25
N PHE A 120 4.94 -21.64 11.25
CA PHE A 120 4.65 -20.34 11.84
C PHE A 120 3.46 -20.40 12.81
N ASP A 121 3.64 -19.83 14.03
CA ASP A 121 2.55 -19.45 14.90
C ASP A 121 1.99 -18.07 14.52
N ILE A 122 2.83 -17.22 13.90
CA ILE A 122 2.49 -15.88 13.43
C ILE A 122 3.27 -15.63 12.14
N LEU A 123 2.55 -15.24 11.08
CA LEU A 123 3.11 -14.81 9.81
C LEU A 123 2.16 -13.75 9.23
N GLU A 124 2.48 -12.47 9.47
CA GLU A 124 1.58 -11.38 9.13
C GLU A 124 2.31 -10.02 9.07
N PHE A 125 1.68 -9.05 8.37
CA PHE A 125 2.04 -7.65 8.38
C PHE A 125 0.86 -6.84 8.92
N THR A 126 0.69 -6.83 10.25
CA THR A 126 -0.57 -6.45 10.92
C THR A 126 -0.72 -4.97 11.24
N ASP A 127 0.37 -4.30 11.65
CA ASP A 127 0.38 -2.85 11.80
C ASP A 127 0.76 -2.17 10.48
N GLY A 128 0.49 -2.89 9.38
CA GLY A 128 0.45 -2.48 7.99
C GLY A 128 1.52 -3.13 7.11
N LEU A 129 1.06 -3.63 5.96
CA LEU A 129 1.84 -3.65 4.74
C LEU A 129 1.81 -2.21 4.22
N ASN A 130 2.76 -1.39 4.73
CA ASN A 130 2.84 0.01 4.38
C ASN A 130 3.64 0.19 3.10
N GLU A 131 3.12 0.98 2.19
CA GLU A 131 3.77 1.26 0.92
C GLU A 131 3.67 2.75 0.63
N ILE A 132 4.76 3.35 0.14
CA ILE A 132 4.80 4.73 -0.32
C ILE A 132 5.32 4.76 -1.75
N TYR A 133 4.66 5.53 -2.60
CA TYR A 133 4.93 5.62 -4.02
C TYR A 133 5.16 7.06 -4.47
N LEU A 134 6.02 7.22 -5.45
CA LEU A 134 6.17 8.43 -6.25
C LEU A 134 5.89 8.06 -7.71
N GLY A 135 5.02 8.81 -8.37
CA GLY A 135 4.63 8.46 -9.73
C GLY A 135 4.00 9.56 -10.52
N GLY A 136 3.50 9.18 -11.68
CA GLY A 136 2.76 10.04 -12.59
C GLY A 136 1.29 9.69 -12.64
N THR A 137 0.48 10.69 -12.90
CA THR A 137 -0.96 10.50 -13.09
C THR A 137 -1.43 11.34 -14.26
N TYR A 138 -2.44 10.82 -14.96
CA TYR A 138 -3.10 11.49 -16.07
C TYR A 138 -4.61 11.51 -15.81
N ARG A 139 -5.25 12.68 -16.00
CA ARG A 139 -6.71 12.86 -15.91
C ARG A 139 -7.29 13.29 -17.23
N TRP A 140 -8.43 12.68 -17.60
CA TRP A 140 -9.27 13.12 -18.71
C TRP A 140 -10.27 14.15 -18.16
N GLN A 141 -9.99 15.42 -18.39
CA GLN A 141 -10.80 16.51 -17.81
C GLN A 141 -12.19 16.56 -18.42
N HIS A 142 -13.18 16.41 -17.57
CA HIS A 142 -14.59 16.61 -17.87
C HIS A 142 -15.24 17.50 -16.79
N GLU A 143 -16.46 17.98 -17.01
CA GLU A 143 -17.09 18.94 -16.13
C GLU A 143 -17.23 18.46 -14.68
N ARG A 144 -17.92 17.33 -14.46
CA ARG A 144 -18.15 16.77 -13.10
C ARG A 144 -17.44 15.45 -12.85
N TRP A 145 -17.33 14.62 -13.89
CA TRP A 145 -16.71 13.30 -13.81
C TRP A 145 -15.35 13.34 -14.48
N THR A 146 -14.34 13.04 -13.77
CA THR A 146 -12.95 13.05 -14.26
C THR A 146 -12.36 11.66 -14.11
N PRO A 147 -12.35 10.84 -15.15
CA PRO A 147 -11.56 9.62 -15.17
C PRO A 147 -10.08 9.95 -15.06
N TYR A 148 -9.32 9.07 -14.42
CA TYR A 148 -7.88 9.21 -14.33
C TYR A 148 -7.19 7.85 -14.22
N ALA A 149 -5.90 7.85 -14.52
CA ALA A 149 -5.03 6.70 -14.34
C ALA A 149 -3.68 7.17 -13.78
N GLY A 150 -3.04 6.31 -13.02
CA GLY A 150 -1.74 6.62 -12.42
C GLY A 150 -0.86 5.38 -12.32
N PHE A 151 0.42 5.64 -12.18
CA PHE A 151 1.45 4.63 -11.94
C PHE A 151 2.48 5.21 -10.97
N GLY A 152 2.95 4.40 -10.04
CA GLY A 152 3.96 4.78 -9.05
C GLY A 152 4.99 3.68 -8.82
N VAL A 153 6.18 4.10 -8.43
CA VAL A 153 7.25 3.25 -7.90
C VAL A 153 7.64 3.73 -6.51
N GLY A 154 8.03 2.83 -5.64
CA GLY A 154 8.26 3.21 -4.26
C GLY A 154 8.87 2.12 -3.41
N LEU A 155 8.57 2.18 -2.12
CA LEU A 155 9.13 1.29 -1.11
C LEU A 155 8.02 0.63 -0.30
N SER A 156 8.26 -0.64 0.03
CA SER A 156 7.52 -1.38 1.04
C SER A 156 8.24 -1.23 2.38
N PHE A 157 7.49 -0.86 3.44
CA PHE A 157 8.01 -0.77 4.80
C PHE A 157 6.99 -1.30 5.82
N PRO A 158 6.71 -2.60 5.74
CA PRO A 158 5.72 -3.25 6.60
C PRO A 158 6.12 -3.27 8.06
N HIS A 159 5.11 -3.42 8.92
CA HIS A 159 5.32 -3.91 10.27
C HIS A 159 5.39 -5.43 10.24
N VAL A 160 6.59 -5.97 10.33
CA VAL A 160 6.88 -7.40 10.22
C VAL A 160 6.55 -8.08 11.53
N GLU A 161 5.64 -9.05 11.49
CA GLU A 161 5.23 -9.83 12.65
C GLU A 161 5.34 -11.33 12.35
N ILE A 162 6.42 -11.94 12.84
CA ILE A 162 6.77 -13.33 12.54
C ILE A 162 7.16 -14.04 13.83
N ARG A 163 6.57 -15.21 14.07
CA ARG A 163 6.99 -16.15 15.10
C ARG A 163 6.91 -17.57 14.56
N ARG A 164 8.01 -18.29 14.67
CA ARG A 164 8.05 -19.71 14.32
C ARG A 164 7.29 -20.54 15.35
N THR A 165 6.72 -21.63 14.88
CA THR A 165 6.02 -22.60 15.70
C THR A 165 6.93 -23.15 16.80
N GLY A 166 6.44 -23.09 18.04
CA GLY A 166 7.17 -23.53 19.22
C GLY A 166 8.28 -22.58 19.68
N SER A 167 8.46 -21.41 19.05
CA SER A 167 9.46 -20.41 19.44
C SER A 167 8.84 -19.31 20.31
N THR A 168 9.63 -18.82 21.28
CA THR A 168 9.30 -17.59 22.01
C THR A 168 9.88 -16.33 21.36
N VAL A 169 10.76 -16.50 20.36
CA VAL A 169 11.37 -15.39 19.62
C VAL A 169 10.39 -14.87 18.58
N LYS A 170 10.09 -13.59 18.64
CA LYS A 170 9.16 -12.91 17.72
C LYS A 170 9.84 -11.71 17.09
N THR A 171 9.76 -11.60 15.76
CA THR A 171 10.01 -10.36 15.04
C THR A 171 8.76 -9.49 15.18
N PHE A 172 8.94 -8.23 15.55
CA PHE A 172 7.83 -7.28 15.76
C PHE A 172 8.38 -5.86 15.60
N GLU A 173 8.51 -5.41 14.36
CA GLU A 173 9.11 -4.12 14.04
C GLU A 173 8.86 -3.68 12.60
N TYR A 174 8.96 -2.37 12.35
CA TYR A 174 8.95 -1.82 11.00
C TYR A 174 10.30 -2.01 10.33
N GLN A 175 10.27 -2.46 9.07
CA GLN A 175 11.47 -2.62 8.24
C GLN A 175 11.20 -2.09 6.83
N ILE A 176 12.20 -1.49 6.19
CA ILE A 176 12.16 -1.26 4.74
C ILE A 176 12.57 -2.58 4.11
N THR A 177 11.61 -3.27 3.50
CA THR A 177 11.80 -4.65 3.03
C THR A 177 12.08 -4.74 1.54
N GLY A 178 11.75 -3.71 0.76
CA GLY A 178 12.02 -3.76 -0.67
C GLY A 178 11.31 -2.69 -1.48
N VAL A 179 11.25 -2.95 -2.76
CA VAL A 179 10.61 -2.07 -3.72
C VAL A 179 9.12 -2.37 -3.85
N ALA A 180 8.36 -1.33 -4.16
CA ALA A 180 6.94 -1.46 -4.47
C ALA A 180 6.60 -0.71 -5.76
N VAL A 181 5.61 -1.20 -6.49
CA VAL A 181 5.05 -0.53 -7.66
C VAL A 181 3.53 -0.56 -7.60
N GLU A 182 2.88 0.47 -8.15
CA GLU A 182 1.42 0.52 -8.23
C GLU A 182 0.97 0.97 -9.61
N GLY A 183 -0.20 0.48 -10.02
CA GLY A 183 -0.98 1.02 -11.12
C GLY A 183 -2.42 1.22 -10.67
N LEU A 184 -3.01 2.34 -11.04
CA LEU A 184 -4.39 2.63 -10.66
C LEU A 184 -5.20 3.23 -11.79
N VAL A 185 -6.50 2.98 -11.75
CA VAL A 185 -7.51 3.66 -12.57
C VAL A 185 -8.65 4.09 -11.66
N GLY A 186 -9.17 5.29 -11.89
CA GLY A 186 -10.18 5.85 -11.01
C GLY A 186 -11.11 6.82 -11.70
N LEU A 187 -12.13 7.18 -10.94
CA LEU A 187 -13.12 8.15 -11.34
C LEU A 187 -13.31 9.14 -10.18
N GLU A 188 -13.14 10.41 -10.47
CA GLU A 188 -13.41 11.49 -9.53
C GLU A 188 -14.72 12.19 -9.89
N TYR A 189 -15.53 12.49 -8.88
CA TYR A 189 -16.73 13.28 -8.98
C TYR A 189 -16.59 14.58 -8.20
N ARG A 190 -16.69 15.71 -8.88
CA ARG A 190 -16.61 17.04 -8.29
C ARG A 190 -17.90 17.39 -7.55
N ILE A 191 -17.82 17.48 -6.21
CA ILE A 191 -18.93 17.88 -5.33
C ILE A 191 -19.03 19.40 -5.27
N THR A 192 -17.87 20.07 -5.08
CA THR A 192 -17.74 21.53 -5.09
C THR A 192 -16.53 21.93 -5.95
N PRO A 193 -16.28 23.22 -6.21
CA PRO A 193 -15.07 23.64 -6.93
C PRO A 193 -13.75 23.12 -6.31
N ARG A 194 -13.74 22.81 -5.01
CA ARG A 194 -12.53 22.40 -4.27
C ARG A 194 -12.59 20.97 -3.72
N VAL A 195 -13.79 20.39 -3.56
CA VAL A 195 -13.97 19.08 -2.95
C VAL A 195 -14.48 18.09 -3.98
N SER A 196 -13.86 16.94 -4.05
CA SER A 196 -14.30 15.81 -4.87
C SER A 196 -14.37 14.53 -4.08
N ALA A 197 -15.27 13.63 -4.46
CA ALA A 197 -15.22 12.23 -4.08
C ALA A 197 -14.53 11.45 -5.19
N PHE A 198 -13.82 10.38 -4.86
CA PHE A 198 -13.20 9.51 -5.86
C PHE A 198 -13.33 8.04 -5.49
N GLY A 199 -13.27 7.20 -6.50
CA GLY A 199 -13.18 5.75 -6.35
C GLY A 199 -12.16 5.19 -7.32
N ASP A 200 -11.28 4.28 -6.83
CA ASP A 200 -10.20 3.69 -7.60
C ASP A 200 -10.22 2.17 -7.50
N TYR A 201 -9.77 1.55 -8.57
CA TYR A 201 -9.13 0.26 -8.51
C TYR A 201 -7.62 0.46 -8.62
N LYS A 202 -6.88 -0.09 -7.66
CA LYS A 202 -5.42 -0.09 -7.65
C LYS A 202 -4.92 -1.52 -7.55
N LEU A 203 -3.89 -1.84 -8.33
CA LEU A 203 -3.10 -3.05 -8.22
C LEU A 203 -1.70 -2.65 -7.78
N SER A 204 -1.21 -3.21 -6.68
CA SER A 204 0.17 -3.04 -6.22
C SER A 204 0.94 -4.36 -6.23
N PHE A 205 2.24 -4.23 -6.32
CA PHE A 205 3.22 -5.28 -6.11
C PHE A 205 4.27 -4.77 -5.14
N SER A 206 4.64 -5.59 -4.16
CA SER A 206 5.78 -5.32 -3.30
C SER A 206 6.64 -6.57 -3.13
N SER A 207 7.96 -6.39 -3.27
CA SER A 207 8.95 -7.39 -2.90
C SER A 207 9.37 -7.14 -1.46
N ASN A 208 9.32 -8.17 -0.62
CA ASN A 208 9.59 -8.05 0.81
C ASN A 208 10.65 -9.07 1.21
N ASP A 209 11.81 -8.55 1.63
CA ASP A 209 12.90 -9.29 2.26
C ASP A 209 13.09 -8.72 3.67
N ALA A 210 12.60 -9.43 4.66
CA ALA A 210 12.56 -8.98 6.04
C ALA A 210 13.58 -9.76 6.90
N ASP A 211 14.34 -9.05 7.70
CA ASP A 211 15.17 -9.66 8.74
C ASP A 211 14.30 -10.31 9.82
N VAL A 212 14.63 -11.53 10.22
CA VAL A 212 13.88 -12.22 11.30
C VAL A 212 14.74 -12.39 12.55
N LYS A 213 14.15 -12.13 13.71
CA LYS A 213 14.82 -12.33 15.01
C LYS A 213 15.19 -13.81 15.19
N GLY A 214 16.38 -14.02 15.70
CA GLY A 214 17.00 -15.35 15.74
C GLY A 214 17.98 -15.58 14.58
N GLY A 215 18.11 -14.61 13.68
CA GLY A 215 19.00 -14.59 12.51
C GLY A 215 18.33 -15.12 11.25
N GLY A 216 18.69 -14.55 10.12
CA GLY A 216 18.18 -14.91 8.79
C GLY A 216 17.06 -14.01 8.29
N THR A 217 16.39 -14.41 7.19
CA THR A 217 15.42 -13.60 6.47
C THR A 217 14.13 -14.35 6.16
N LEU A 218 13.08 -13.59 5.91
CA LEU A 218 11.84 -14.06 5.30
C LEU A 218 11.55 -13.25 4.04
N GLU A 219 11.41 -13.94 2.93
CA GLU A 219 11.17 -13.35 1.63
C GLU A 219 9.76 -13.69 1.14
N THR A 220 9.04 -12.69 0.62
CA THR A 220 7.75 -12.87 -0.06
C THR A 220 7.44 -11.72 -1.00
N ASP A 221 6.97 -12.03 -2.20
CA ASP A 221 6.51 -11.08 -3.20
C ASP A 221 4.98 -11.05 -3.21
N VAL A 222 4.40 -9.88 -2.94
CA VAL A 222 2.96 -9.77 -2.73
C VAL A 222 2.33 -8.88 -3.80
N TRP A 223 1.33 -9.43 -4.49
CA TRP A 223 0.40 -8.66 -5.32
C TRP A 223 -0.86 -8.38 -4.54
N THR A 224 -1.33 -7.12 -4.54
CA THR A 224 -2.53 -6.73 -3.79
C THR A 224 -3.49 -5.93 -4.67
N ASN A 225 -4.76 -6.34 -4.64
CA ASN A 225 -5.87 -5.58 -5.20
C ASN A 225 -6.40 -4.61 -4.15
N HIS A 226 -6.73 -3.38 -4.57
CA HIS A 226 -7.34 -2.38 -3.70
C HIS A 226 -8.56 -1.78 -4.38
N PHE A 227 -9.69 -1.76 -3.66
CA PHE A 227 -10.89 -1.01 -4.04
C PHE A 227 -11.03 0.16 -3.07
N ILE A 228 -10.80 1.35 -3.59
CA ILE A 228 -10.56 2.57 -2.82
C ILE A 228 -11.73 3.53 -2.99
N PHE A 229 -12.14 4.19 -1.89
CA PHE A 229 -13.06 5.30 -1.90
C PHE A 229 -12.53 6.41 -1.01
N GLY A 230 -12.58 7.66 -1.49
CA GLY A 230 -12.00 8.77 -0.78
C GLY A 230 -12.60 10.12 -1.10
N LEU A 231 -12.09 11.11 -0.39
CA LEU A 231 -12.36 12.52 -0.62
C LEU A 231 -11.06 13.24 -0.90
N SER A 232 -11.08 14.20 -1.80
CA SER A 232 -9.94 15.05 -2.11
C SER A 232 -10.30 16.53 -2.01
N TYR A 233 -9.28 17.33 -1.70
CA TYR A 233 -9.36 18.79 -1.64
C TYR A 233 -8.29 19.39 -2.54
N ARG A 234 -8.68 20.42 -3.32
CA ARG A 234 -7.81 21.14 -4.27
C ARG A 234 -7.44 22.50 -3.73
N PHE A 235 -6.15 22.80 -3.80
CA PHE A 235 -5.55 24.07 -3.49
C PHE A 235 -4.99 24.70 -4.77
N GLY A 236 -5.16 26.01 -4.95
CA GLY A 236 -4.72 26.68 -6.18
C GLY A 236 -5.61 26.28 -7.36
N GLY A 237 -5.05 26.37 -8.56
CA GLY A 237 -5.81 26.29 -9.78
C GLY A 237 -6.49 27.63 -10.08
N SER A 238 -6.48 28.09 -11.36
CA SER A 238 -7.44 29.09 -11.77
C SER A 238 -8.79 28.53 -11.38
N SER A 239 -9.59 29.31 -10.62
CA SER A 239 -11.01 29.04 -10.51
C SER A 239 -11.46 28.78 -11.95
N TYR A 240 -11.69 27.51 -12.30
CA TYR A 240 -12.49 27.21 -13.43
C TYR A 240 -13.77 27.96 -13.08
N GLU A 241 -13.92 29.15 -13.68
CA GLU A 241 -15.14 29.90 -13.60
C GLU A 241 -16.19 28.86 -13.89
N ALA A 242 -16.94 28.51 -12.85
CA ALA A 242 -18.15 27.75 -13.04
C ALA A 242 -18.87 28.52 -14.13
N ALA A 243 -18.74 28.01 -15.36
CA ALA A 243 -19.51 28.53 -16.46
C ALA A 243 -20.91 28.62 -15.88
N SER A 244 -21.44 29.80 -15.90
CA SER A 244 -22.73 30.24 -15.36
C SER A 244 -23.91 29.56 -16.08
N ASP A 245 -23.89 28.23 -16.13
CA ASP A 245 -24.91 27.38 -16.77
C ASP A 245 -25.66 26.51 -15.75
N TYR A 246 -25.92 27.09 -14.57
CA TYR A 246 -27.06 26.64 -13.77
C TYR A 246 -28.27 27.52 -14.08
N LYS A 247 -28.82 27.39 -15.30
CA LYS A 247 -30.17 27.79 -15.61
C LYS A 247 -30.97 26.58 -16.08
#